data_eed375eeda30ae664d8eaeeed7eec811
#
_entry.id   eed375eeda30ae664d8eaeeed7eec811
#
_cell.length_a   1.000
_cell.length_b   1.000
_cell.length_c   1.000
_cell.angle_alpha   90.00
_cell.angle_beta   90.00
_cell.angle_gamma   90.00
#
_symmetry.space_group_name_H-M   'P 1'
#
loop_
_entity.id
_entity.type
_entity.pdbx_description
1 polymer ?
#
loop_
_entity_poly.entity_id
_entity_poly.type
_entity_poly.pdbx_seq_one_letter_code
_entity_poly.pdbx_strand_id
1 'polypeptide(L)'
;DVVARTFGDMDASQRLARHQQEERVERGSTLESRAIGTSALGALVVPQYLTDLVAPLARAGRPVADIANRMPLPAEGMTVEIPRVTTGTSAATQATQNTSVSETNLDETTLSVPVVTIAGQQTISVQALSRGRGTEQLILRDLVAAYNTELDAQLIGGSGSTGFHRGILNTAAIQSVTYTDSTPTVAELYPKLFDLIQKVQTGYFGGISHFLMHPRRWAWMAAAVGTSQPFLQINSNPQGAGGQFGAPAYGTVVGNIAGVQVVTDANIATTTATNQDTIYGVTASELHLWEDAGAPLFVRVDQASTLGVTIAAFGFTAFTAGRFPAAHGKISGAGLATPTF
;
A
#
# COMPACT_ATOMS: atom_id res chain seq x y z
N ASP A 1 -31.29 -67.70 -33.79
CA ASP A 1 -32.36 -66.93 -33.21
C ASP A 1 -33.74 -67.59 -33.38
N VAL A 2 -34.07 -67.95 -34.59
CA VAL A 2 -35.38 -68.64 -34.91
C VAL A 2 -35.51 -69.98 -34.19
N VAL A 3 -34.44 -70.81 -34.20
CA VAL A 3 -34.42 -72.12 -33.52
C VAL A 3 -34.54 -72.00 -32.03
N ALA A 4 -33.83 -71.03 -31.40
CA ALA A 4 -33.94 -70.78 -29.93
C ALA A 4 -35.32 -70.29 -29.50
N ARG A 5 -36.02 -69.51 -30.35
CA ARG A 5 -37.35 -68.96 -30.04
C ARG A 5 -38.47 -69.90 -30.34
N THR A 6 -38.35 -70.75 -31.44
CA THR A 6 -39.42 -71.59 -31.89
C THR A 6 -39.44 -72.99 -31.23
N PHE A 7 -38.29 -73.49 -30.86
CA PHE A 7 -38.17 -74.87 -30.36
C PHE A 7 -37.67 -74.97 -28.92
N GLY A 8 -37.38 -73.89 -28.26
CA GLY A 8 -36.96 -73.84 -26.83
C GLY A 8 -35.64 -74.59 -26.59
N ASP A 9 -34.79 -74.74 -27.65
CA ASP A 9 -33.53 -75.44 -27.52
C ASP A 9 -32.52 -74.63 -26.64
N MET A 10 -32.15 -75.28 -25.55
CA MET A 10 -31.23 -74.68 -24.57
C MET A 10 -29.84 -74.42 -25.11
N ASP A 11 -29.37 -75.28 -25.98
CA ASP A 11 -28.05 -75.19 -26.62
C ASP A 11 -28.01 -74.04 -27.65
N ALA A 12 -29.08 -73.84 -28.42
CA ALA A 12 -29.22 -72.74 -29.34
C ALA A 12 -29.31 -71.39 -28.62
N SER A 13 -29.99 -71.32 -27.45
CA SER A 13 -30.10 -70.13 -26.62
C SER A 13 -28.79 -69.72 -25.91
N GLN A 14 -27.99 -70.74 -25.53
CA GLN A 14 -26.64 -70.50 -24.98
C GLN A 14 -25.65 -69.99 -26.03
N ARG A 15 -25.72 -70.54 -27.25
CA ARG A 15 -24.88 -70.06 -28.38
C ARG A 15 -25.25 -68.62 -28.75
N LEU A 16 -26.52 -68.32 -28.81
CA LEU A 16 -27.00 -66.94 -29.03
C LEU A 16 -26.54 -65.96 -27.95
N ALA A 17 -26.64 -66.36 -26.67
CA ALA A 17 -26.18 -65.53 -25.56
C ALA A 17 -24.68 -65.26 -25.60
N ARG A 18 -23.87 -66.29 -25.97
CA ARG A 18 -22.42 -66.16 -26.14
C ARG A 18 -22.07 -65.21 -27.28
N HIS A 19 -22.74 -65.40 -28.44
CA HIS A 19 -22.56 -64.50 -29.59
C HIS A 19 -22.93 -63.05 -29.26
N GLN A 20 -24.03 -62.82 -28.56
CA GLN A 20 -24.44 -61.51 -28.12
C GLN A 20 -23.44 -60.90 -27.12
N GLN A 21 -22.80 -61.69 -26.29
CA GLN A 21 -21.78 -61.24 -25.37
C GLN A 21 -20.47 -60.88 -26.09
N GLU A 22 -20.07 -61.67 -27.06
CA GLU A 22 -18.92 -61.38 -27.94
C GLU A 22 -19.16 -60.12 -28.77
N GLU A 23 -20.34 -59.93 -29.34
CA GLU A 23 -20.72 -58.70 -30.05
C GLU A 23 -20.71 -57.47 -29.17
N ARG A 24 -21.10 -57.60 -27.88
CA ARG A 24 -20.98 -56.50 -26.91
C ARG A 24 -19.53 -56.16 -26.61
N VAL A 25 -18.66 -57.14 -26.43
CA VAL A 25 -17.24 -56.93 -26.19
C VAL A 25 -16.56 -56.28 -27.40
N GLU A 26 -16.87 -56.75 -28.59
CA GLU A 26 -16.34 -56.16 -29.82
C GLU A 26 -16.84 -54.74 -30.05
N ARG A 27 -18.11 -54.46 -29.81
CA ARG A 27 -18.66 -53.10 -29.85
C ARG A 27 -18.07 -52.19 -28.78
N GLY A 28 -17.85 -52.71 -27.58
CA GLY A 28 -17.18 -52.00 -26.48
C GLY A 28 -15.75 -51.60 -26.85
N SER A 29 -14.97 -52.53 -27.37
CA SER A 29 -13.59 -52.29 -27.78
C SER A 29 -13.49 -51.33 -28.98
N THR A 30 -14.41 -51.41 -29.92
CA THR A 30 -14.45 -50.49 -31.08
C THR A 30 -14.97 -49.12 -30.72
N LEU A 31 -15.82 -48.98 -29.69
CA LEU A 31 -16.29 -47.69 -29.19
C LEU A 31 -15.21 -46.98 -28.39
N GLU A 32 -14.41 -47.72 -27.61
CA GLU A 32 -13.26 -47.12 -26.89
C GLU A 32 -12.17 -46.60 -27.84
N SER A 33 -11.93 -47.30 -28.97
CA SER A 33 -10.97 -46.83 -29.99
C SER A 33 -11.48 -45.64 -30.82
N ARG A 34 -12.77 -45.29 -30.72
CA ARG A 34 -13.39 -44.16 -31.42
C ARG A 34 -13.70 -42.96 -30.49
N ALA A 35 -13.32 -43.00 -29.23
CA ALA A 35 -13.45 -41.87 -28.35
C ALA A 35 -12.51 -40.75 -28.84
N ILE A 36 -13.07 -39.79 -29.57
CA ILE A 36 -12.35 -38.59 -29.97
C ILE A 36 -12.14 -37.75 -28.71
N GLY A 37 -10.91 -37.75 -28.21
CA GLY A 37 -10.56 -36.94 -27.05
C GLY A 37 -10.62 -35.44 -27.35
N THR A 38 -10.73 -34.62 -26.31
CA THR A 38 -10.76 -33.15 -26.41
C THR A 38 -9.55 -32.57 -27.13
N SER A 39 -8.42 -33.30 -27.17
CA SER A 39 -7.23 -32.93 -27.97
C SER A 39 -7.45 -33.00 -29.48
N ALA A 40 -8.26 -33.94 -29.96
CA ALA A 40 -8.58 -34.09 -31.40
C ALA A 40 -9.64 -33.05 -31.83
N LEU A 41 -10.51 -32.60 -30.93
CA LEU A 41 -11.53 -31.58 -31.16
C LEU A 41 -11.15 -30.23 -30.53
N GLY A 42 -9.86 -30.01 -30.24
CA GLY A 42 -9.36 -28.80 -29.58
C GLY A 42 -9.77 -27.50 -30.26
N ALA A 43 -9.96 -27.52 -31.60
CA ALA A 43 -10.44 -26.35 -32.34
C ALA A 43 -11.94 -26.05 -32.11
N LEU A 44 -12.72 -27.05 -31.68
CA LEU A 44 -14.15 -26.91 -31.37
C LEU A 44 -14.41 -26.64 -29.88
N VAL A 45 -13.42 -26.87 -29.01
CA VAL A 45 -13.47 -26.54 -27.62
C VAL A 45 -13.07 -25.07 -27.47
N VAL A 46 -14.04 -24.18 -27.48
CA VAL A 46 -13.80 -22.75 -27.29
C VAL A 46 -13.42 -22.49 -25.82
N PRO A 47 -12.21 -21.96 -25.53
CA PRO A 47 -11.86 -21.58 -24.19
C PRO A 47 -12.79 -20.46 -23.72
N GLN A 48 -13.42 -20.65 -22.58
CA GLN A 48 -14.31 -19.66 -21.99
C GLN A 48 -13.47 -18.67 -21.17
N TYR A 49 -13.27 -17.46 -21.71
CA TYR A 49 -12.58 -16.39 -21.00
C TYR A 49 -13.56 -15.71 -20.05
N LEU A 50 -13.31 -15.83 -18.76
CA LEU A 50 -14.08 -15.16 -17.70
C LEU A 50 -13.56 -13.71 -17.57
N THR A 51 -13.98 -12.83 -18.47
CA THR A 51 -13.57 -11.42 -18.49
C THR A 51 -13.99 -10.65 -17.24
N ASP A 52 -15.00 -11.13 -16.53
CA ASP A 52 -15.48 -10.51 -15.29
C ASP A 52 -14.58 -10.84 -14.06
N LEU A 53 -13.71 -11.86 -14.20
CA LEU A 53 -12.73 -12.29 -13.20
C LEU A 53 -11.30 -11.85 -13.53
N VAL A 54 -11.13 -10.74 -14.25
CA VAL A 54 -9.81 -10.17 -14.50
C VAL A 54 -9.17 -9.77 -13.17
N ALA A 55 -8.01 -10.33 -12.87
CA ALA A 55 -7.21 -9.95 -11.72
C ALA A 55 -6.38 -8.70 -12.06
N PRO A 56 -6.69 -7.52 -11.51
CA PRO A 56 -5.86 -6.34 -11.70
C PRO A 56 -4.52 -6.52 -10.99
N LEU A 57 -3.50 -5.78 -11.42
CA LEU A 57 -2.23 -5.72 -10.71
C LEU A 57 -2.46 -5.14 -9.31
N ALA A 58 -2.06 -5.88 -8.27
CA ALA A 58 -2.11 -5.40 -6.91
C ALA A 58 -1.04 -4.30 -6.71
N ARG A 59 -1.46 -3.12 -6.27
CA ARG A 59 -0.59 -2.01 -5.93
C ARG A 59 -0.80 -1.59 -4.49
N ALA A 60 0.23 -0.98 -3.91
CA ALA A 60 0.10 -0.34 -2.61
C ALA A 60 -0.91 0.83 -2.69
N GLY A 61 -1.70 1.02 -1.66
CA GLY A 61 -2.57 2.18 -1.52
C GLY A 61 -1.81 3.45 -1.17
N ARG A 62 -2.47 4.41 -0.54
CA ARG A 62 -1.87 5.66 -0.06
C ARG A 62 -2.11 5.91 1.43
N PRO A 63 -1.63 5.03 2.32
CA PRO A 63 -1.92 5.12 3.74
C PRO A 63 -1.47 6.42 4.40
N VAL A 64 -0.29 6.95 4.02
CA VAL A 64 0.23 8.21 4.57
C VAL A 64 -0.59 9.40 4.10
N ALA A 65 -0.98 9.44 2.82
CA ALA A 65 -1.87 10.47 2.30
C ALA A 65 -3.24 10.44 2.99
N ASP A 66 -3.72 9.26 3.40
CA ASP A 66 -5.02 9.09 4.03
C ASP A 66 -5.05 9.56 5.50
N ILE A 67 -3.93 9.48 6.21
CA ILE A 67 -3.82 10.01 7.59
C ILE A 67 -3.43 11.49 7.63
N ALA A 68 -2.86 12.04 6.54
CA ALA A 68 -2.45 13.44 6.47
C ALA A 68 -3.67 14.38 6.52
N ASN A 69 -3.45 15.60 7.01
CA ASN A 69 -4.44 16.66 6.97
C ASN A 69 -4.58 17.16 5.51
N ARG A 70 -5.68 16.75 4.88
CA ARG A 70 -5.96 17.08 3.48
C ARG A 70 -6.68 18.41 3.35
N MET A 71 -6.20 19.22 2.44
CA MET A 71 -6.77 20.53 2.10
C MET A 71 -6.87 20.65 0.58
N PRO A 72 -7.87 21.39 0.06
CA PRO A 72 -7.93 21.66 -1.37
C PRO A 72 -6.76 22.55 -1.76
N LEU A 73 -6.16 22.23 -2.91
CA LEU A 73 -5.11 23.07 -3.49
C LEU A 73 -5.71 24.41 -3.97
N PRO A 74 -5.08 25.57 -3.69
CA PRO A 74 -5.49 26.84 -4.27
C PRO A 74 -5.53 26.76 -5.81
N ALA A 75 -6.53 27.42 -6.42
CA ALA A 75 -6.73 27.35 -7.87
C ALA A 75 -5.61 28.03 -8.67
N GLU A 76 -4.84 28.92 -8.05
CA GLU A 76 -3.76 29.69 -8.66
C GLU A 76 -2.48 29.59 -7.85
N GLY A 77 -1.34 29.63 -8.53
CA GLY A 77 -0.01 29.59 -7.92
C GLY A 77 0.68 28.23 -8.05
N MET A 78 2.00 28.28 -8.13
CA MET A 78 2.86 27.08 -8.18
C MET A 78 3.54 26.78 -6.84
N THR A 79 3.22 27.57 -5.82
CA THR A 79 3.75 27.41 -4.46
C THR A 79 2.68 27.76 -3.44
N VAL A 80 2.67 27.03 -2.34
CA VAL A 80 1.87 27.32 -1.15
C VAL A 80 2.82 27.91 -0.12
N GLU A 81 2.55 29.14 0.32
CA GLU A 81 3.39 29.85 1.29
C GLU A 81 2.77 29.80 2.68
N ILE A 82 3.54 29.32 3.65
CA ILE A 82 3.10 29.17 5.05
C ILE A 82 3.99 30.05 5.94
N PRO A 83 3.46 31.08 6.60
CA PRO A 83 4.22 31.83 7.57
C PRO A 83 4.50 30.97 8.81
N ARG A 84 5.74 31.02 9.30
CA ARG A 84 6.19 30.26 10.47
C ARG A 84 6.97 31.18 11.40
N VAL A 85 6.53 31.26 12.65
CA VAL A 85 7.26 31.98 13.70
C VAL A 85 8.52 31.20 14.05
N THR A 86 9.67 31.85 14.00
CA THR A 86 10.98 31.26 14.32
C THR A 86 11.48 31.68 15.68
N THR A 87 11.17 32.89 16.12
CA THR A 87 11.52 33.41 17.43
C THR A 87 10.26 33.92 18.12
N GLY A 88 9.96 33.38 19.29
CA GLY A 88 8.83 33.82 20.11
C GLY A 88 9.20 34.97 21.06
N THR A 89 8.18 35.57 21.66
CA THR A 89 8.38 36.56 22.74
C THR A 89 8.93 35.88 23.96
N SER A 90 9.72 36.62 24.75
CA SER A 90 10.25 36.15 26.06
C SER A 90 9.46 36.73 27.25
N ALA A 91 9.38 35.90 28.28
CA ALA A 91 8.91 36.37 29.60
C ALA A 91 9.90 35.89 30.65
N ALA A 92 10.25 36.77 31.56
CA ALA A 92 11.13 36.46 32.68
C ALA A 92 10.59 37.03 33.97
N THR A 93 10.99 36.45 35.09
CA THR A 93 10.64 37.00 36.44
C THR A 93 11.37 38.30 36.65
N GLN A 94 10.65 39.32 37.10
CA GLN A 94 11.24 40.58 37.52
C GLN A 94 11.77 40.44 38.96
N ALA A 95 13.06 40.24 39.10
CA ALA A 95 13.67 39.99 40.42
C ALA A 95 13.70 41.25 41.31
N THR A 96 13.74 42.43 40.69
CA THR A 96 13.75 43.73 41.40
C THR A 96 12.67 44.63 40.83
N GLN A 97 11.89 45.25 41.68
CA GLN A 97 10.84 46.17 41.24
C GLN A 97 11.46 47.37 40.49
N ASN A 98 10.72 47.89 39.52
CA ASN A 98 11.09 49.02 38.70
C ASN A 98 12.34 48.86 37.82
N THR A 99 12.71 47.60 37.50
CA THR A 99 13.72 47.29 36.48
C THR A 99 13.06 47.00 35.14
N SER A 100 13.85 47.06 34.06
CA SER A 100 13.38 46.71 32.71
C SER A 100 12.85 45.28 32.65
N VAL A 101 11.69 45.06 32.03
CA VAL A 101 11.14 43.72 31.75
C VAL A 101 11.85 43.10 30.56
N SER A 102 11.82 41.77 30.49
CA SER A 102 12.36 41.04 29.34
C SER A 102 11.57 41.34 28.07
N GLU A 103 12.28 41.68 27.01
CA GLU A 103 11.72 41.96 25.70
C GLU A 103 12.47 41.12 24.64
N THR A 104 11.74 40.46 23.77
CA THR A 104 12.30 39.78 22.60
C THR A 104 11.36 40.01 21.43
N ASN A 105 11.90 40.42 20.29
CA ASN A 105 11.10 40.61 19.10
C ASN A 105 10.68 39.25 18.52
N LEU A 106 9.41 39.19 18.19
CA LEU A 106 8.88 38.04 17.41
C LEU A 106 9.43 38.12 16.01
N ASP A 107 9.98 37.01 15.51
CA ASP A 107 10.51 36.90 14.15
C ASP A 107 9.79 35.76 13.41
N GLU A 108 9.59 35.94 12.12
CA GLU A 108 8.91 34.98 11.26
C GLU A 108 9.72 34.65 10.02
N THR A 109 9.45 33.48 9.43
CA THR A 109 9.97 33.06 8.14
C THR A 109 8.89 32.38 7.33
N THR A 110 8.94 32.47 6.03
CA THR A 110 7.98 31.82 5.13
C THR A 110 8.50 30.48 4.71
N LEU A 111 7.67 29.46 4.88
CA LEU A 111 7.92 28.11 4.32
C LEU A 111 7.23 28.01 2.98
N SER A 112 8.02 27.90 1.93
CA SER A 112 7.54 27.72 0.55
C SER A 112 7.42 26.22 0.21
N VAL A 113 6.23 25.81 -0.20
CA VAL A 113 5.90 24.43 -0.57
C VAL A 113 5.55 24.39 -2.06
N PRO A 114 6.40 23.80 -2.91
CA PRO A 114 6.14 23.76 -4.34
C PRO A 114 4.99 22.81 -4.68
N VAL A 115 4.19 23.20 -5.67
CA VAL A 115 3.22 22.32 -6.29
C VAL A 115 3.91 21.38 -7.26
N VAL A 116 3.67 20.09 -7.11
CA VAL A 116 4.26 19.01 -7.92
C VAL A 116 3.15 18.34 -8.72
N THR A 117 3.46 17.99 -9.96
CA THR A 117 2.56 17.22 -10.84
C THR A 117 2.96 15.74 -10.79
N ILE A 118 2.03 14.90 -10.42
CA ILE A 118 2.17 13.44 -10.56
C ILE A 118 1.33 13.04 -11.75
N ALA A 119 1.91 12.35 -12.74
CA ALA A 119 1.21 11.96 -13.96
C ALA A 119 1.66 10.58 -14.44
N GLY A 120 0.72 9.86 -15.05
CA GLY A 120 0.98 8.60 -15.74
C GLY A 120 0.17 8.53 -17.03
N GLN A 121 0.66 7.84 -18.05
CA GLN A 121 -0.07 7.65 -19.29
C GLN A 121 0.06 6.22 -19.82
N GLN A 122 -0.96 5.79 -20.55
CA GLN A 122 -1.00 4.52 -21.26
C GLN A 122 -1.56 4.73 -22.66
N THR A 123 -0.85 4.22 -23.67
CA THR A 123 -1.35 4.23 -25.05
C THR A 123 -1.84 2.84 -25.42
N ILE A 124 -3.03 2.78 -26.01
CA ILE A 124 -3.68 1.55 -26.46
C ILE A 124 -4.16 1.72 -27.91
N SER A 125 -4.17 0.64 -28.68
CA SER A 125 -4.74 0.70 -30.04
C SER A 125 -6.27 0.79 -30.00
N VAL A 126 -6.85 1.54 -30.92
CA VAL A 126 -8.31 1.64 -31.10
C VAL A 126 -8.93 0.25 -31.30
N GLN A 127 -8.21 -0.65 -31.99
CA GLN A 127 -8.66 -2.01 -32.21
C GLN A 127 -8.78 -2.81 -30.92
N ALA A 128 -7.80 -2.69 -30.00
CA ALA A 128 -7.86 -3.34 -28.70
C ALA A 128 -8.95 -2.73 -27.79
N LEU A 129 -9.16 -1.41 -27.90
CA LEU A 129 -10.20 -0.71 -27.14
C LEU A 129 -11.62 -1.11 -27.61
N SER A 130 -11.83 -1.20 -28.95
CA SER A 130 -13.16 -1.49 -29.51
C SER A 130 -13.52 -2.97 -29.45
N ARG A 131 -12.54 -3.88 -29.47
CA ARG A 131 -12.76 -5.33 -29.41
C ARG A 131 -12.51 -5.94 -28.04
N GLY A 132 -11.76 -5.27 -27.17
CA GLY A 132 -11.51 -5.68 -25.79
C GLY A 132 -12.64 -5.25 -24.87
N ARG A 133 -13.27 -6.20 -24.15
CA ARG A 133 -14.32 -5.88 -23.20
C ARG A 133 -13.70 -5.36 -21.89
N GLY A 134 -14.05 -4.14 -21.50
CA GLY A 134 -13.63 -3.55 -20.20
C GLY A 134 -12.16 -3.08 -20.14
N THR A 135 -11.43 -3.06 -21.25
CA THR A 135 -10.00 -2.69 -21.31
C THR A 135 -9.76 -1.26 -20.82
N GLU A 136 -10.62 -0.31 -21.20
CA GLU A 136 -10.50 1.09 -20.76
C GLU A 136 -10.65 1.23 -19.25
N GLN A 137 -11.63 0.57 -18.65
CA GLN A 137 -11.86 0.61 -17.20
C GLN A 137 -10.70 -0.01 -16.42
N LEU A 138 -10.09 -1.08 -16.95
CA LEU A 138 -8.93 -1.72 -16.36
C LEU A 138 -7.73 -0.76 -16.35
N ILE A 139 -7.46 -0.08 -17.47
CA ILE A 139 -6.39 0.91 -17.59
C ILE A 139 -6.61 2.08 -16.64
N LEU A 140 -7.83 2.62 -16.58
CA LEU A 140 -8.15 3.72 -15.67
C LEU A 140 -7.94 3.34 -14.21
N ARG A 141 -8.38 2.14 -13.81
CA ARG A 141 -8.15 1.63 -12.45
C ARG A 141 -6.66 1.47 -12.12
N ASP A 142 -5.87 0.95 -13.06
CA ASP A 142 -4.42 0.78 -12.84
C ASP A 142 -3.70 2.13 -12.79
N LEU A 143 -4.09 3.11 -13.62
CA LEU A 143 -3.53 4.47 -13.57
C LEU A 143 -3.84 5.18 -12.25
N VAL A 144 -5.07 5.07 -11.74
CA VAL A 144 -5.43 5.60 -10.40
C VAL A 144 -4.61 4.95 -9.30
N ALA A 145 -4.49 3.63 -9.35
CA ALA A 145 -3.70 2.88 -8.37
C ALA A 145 -2.21 3.25 -8.44
N ALA A 146 -1.67 3.43 -9.64
CA ALA A 146 -0.29 3.89 -9.85
C ALA A 146 -0.07 5.31 -9.31
N TYR A 147 -1.00 6.23 -9.59
CA TYR A 147 -0.97 7.60 -9.06
C TYR A 147 -0.96 7.61 -7.53
N ASN A 148 -1.83 6.86 -6.89
CA ASN A 148 -1.90 6.77 -5.44
C ASN A 148 -0.63 6.20 -4.81
N THR A 149 -0.04 5.17 -5.42
CA THR A 149 1.22 4.57 -4.96
C THR A 149 2.38 5.55 -5.06
N GLU A 150 2.48 6.27 -6.19
CA GLU A 150 3.55 7.25 -6.40
C GLU A 150 3.39 8.45 -5.46
N LEU A 151 2.17 8.97 -5.30
CA LEU A 151 1.90 10.05 -4.36
C LEU A 151 2.42 9.67 -2.97
N ASP A 152 2.03 8.53 -2.45
CA ASP A 152 2.38 8.09 -1.11
C ASP A 152 3.90 7.86 -0.95
N ALA A 153 4.55 7.26 -1.95
CA ALA A 153 5.99 7.10 -1.98
C ALA A 153 6.74 8.45 -1.93
N GLN A 154 6.20 9.47 -2.61
CA GLN A 154 6.74 10.84 -2.57
C GLN A 154 6.53 11.51 -1.20
N LEU A 155 5.40 11.29 -0.55
CA LEU A 155 5.15 11.83 0.79
C LEU A 155 6.11 11.26 1.83
N ILE A 156 6.48 9.99 1.69
CA ILE A 156 7.41 9.31 2.60
C ILE A 156 8.85 9.69 2.29
N GLY A 157 9.29 9.45 1.06
CA GLY A 157 10.71 9.45 0.67
C GLY A 157 11.12 10.51 -0.35
N GLY A 158 10.20 11.36 -0.79
CA GLY A 158 10.48 12.37 -1.82
C GLY A 158 11.71 13.23 -1.50
N SER A 159 12.53 13.48 -2.51
CA SER A 159 13.83 14.13 -2.33
C SER A 159 13.76 15.63 -2.03
N GLY A 160 12.65 16.29 -2.39
CA GLY A 160 12.53 17.75 -2.30
C GLY A 160 13.30 18.50 -3.38
N SER A 161 13.86 17.82 -4.39
CA SER A 161 14.41 18.43 -5.58
C SER A 161 13.31 18.93 -6.52
N THR A 162 13.68 19.71 -7.54
CA THR A 162 12.72 20.24 -8.50
C THR A 162 11.85 19.13 -9.10
N GLY A 163 10.54 19.26 -9.01
CA GLY A 163 9.57 18.29 -9.49
C GLY A 163 9.25 17.12 -8.53
N PHE A 164 9.83 17.11 -7.33
CA PHE A 164 9.57 16.10 -6.32
C PHE A 164 9.14 16.73 -5.00
N HIS A 165 8.20 16.10 -4.31
CA HIS A 165 7.87 16.51 -2.94
C HIS A 165 9.05 16.34 -2.00
N ARG A 166 9.09 17.17 -0.96
CA ARG A 166 9.97 16.92 0.17
C ARG A 166 9.25 16.00 1.15
N GLY A 167 9.54 14.71 1.05
CA GLY A 167 8.95 13.69 1.92
C GLY A 167 9.39 13.81 3.39
N ILE A 168 8.73 13.06 4.25
CA ILE A 168 9.02 13.03 5.70
C ILE A 168 10.50 12.69 5.93
N LEU A 169 11.04 11.71 5.20
CA LEU A 169 12.44 11.27 5.32
C LEU A 169 13.44 12.43 5.15
N ASN A 170 13.18 13.32 4.20
CA ASN A 170 14.08 14.39 3.75
C ASN A 170 13.69 15.78 4.28
N THR A 171 12.69 15.84 5.16
CA THR A 171 12.35 17.08 5.87
C THR A 171 13.44 17.40 6.88
N ALA A 172 13.98 18.61 6.81
CA ALA A 172 15.03 19.05 7.72
C ALA A 172 14.49 19.23 9.16
N ALA A 173 15.36 19.01 10.14
CA ALA A 173 15.08 19.21 11.57
C ALA A 173 13.99 18.30 12.17
N ILE A 174 13.62 17.20 11.54
CA ILE A 174 12.81 16.16 12.18
C ILE A 174 13.66 15.44 13.25
N GLN A 175 12.99 14.94 14.28
CA GLN A 175 13.65 14.16 15.33
C GLN A 175 14.25 12.88 14.75
N SER A 176 15.43 12.51 15.20
CA SER A 176 16.11 11.31 14.71
C SER A 176 16.58 10.43 15.87
N VAL A 177 16.30 9.15 15.76
CA VAL A 177 16.80 8.10 16.64
C VAL A 177 17.60 7.13 15.79
N THR A 178 18.82 6.82 16.24
CA THR A 178 19.64 5.82 15.55
C THR A 178 19.52 4.49 16.28
N TYR A 179 19.23 3.44 15.52
CA TYR A 179 19.27 2.07 15.99
C TYR A 179 20.29 1.27 15.17
N THR A 180 21.47 1.09 15.75
CA THR A 180 22.58 0.38 15.10
C THR A 180 22.87 -0.88 15.90
N ASP A 181 22.56 -2.02 15.29
CA ASP A 181 22.86 -3.34 15.83
C ASP A 181 23.13 -4.33 14.70
N SER A 182 24.03 -5.28 14.93
CA SER A 182 24.35 -6.37 13.99
C SER A 182 23.43 -7.56 14.13
N THR A 183 22.79 -7.73 15.30
CA THR A 183 21.86 -8.82 15.64
C THR A 183 20.59 -8.23 16.26
N PRO A 184 19.81 -7.46 15.50
CA PRO A 184 18.73 -6.67 16.05
C PRO A 184 17.63 -7.54 16.67
N THR A 185 17.17 -7.14 17.85
CA THR A 185 16.06 -7.78 18.56
C THR A 185 14.92 -6.80 18.77
N VAL A 186 13.69 -7.32 18.91
CA VAL A 186 12.53 -6.48 19.20
C VAL A 186 12.64 -5.81 20.57
N ALA A 187 13.26 -6.50 21.54
CA ALA A 187 13.49 -5.96 22.88
C ALA A 187 14.37 -4.70 22.87
N GLU A 188 15.32 -4.62 21.93
CA GLU A 188 16.20 -3.45 21.76
C GLU A 188 15.56 -2.35 20.93
N LEU A 189 14.70 -2.69 19.98
CA LEU A 189 13.95 -1.72 19.19
C LEU A 189 12.91 -0.98 20.05
N TYR A 190 12.29 -1.70 20.99
CA TYR A 190 11.21 -1.14 21.79
C TYR A 190 11.59 0.17 22.56
N PRO A 191 12.74 0.23 23.27
CA PRO A 191 13.22 1.48 23.86
C PRO A 191 13.46 2.61 22.87
N LYS A 192 13.82 2.30 21.62
CA LYS A 192 14.04 3.30 20.56
C LYS A 192 12.73 3.98 20.13
N LEU A 193 11.62 3.24 20.16
CA LEU A 193 10.29 3.81 19.92
C LEU A 193 9.92 4.82 21.03
N PHE A 194 10.20 4.50 22.28
CA PHE A 194 9.98 5.42 23.40
C PHE A 194 10.93 6.62 23.37
N ASP A 195 12.19 6.42 22.94
CA ASP A 195 13.13 7.54 22.75
C ASP A 195 12.60 8.52 21.69
N LEU A 196 12.00 7.99 20.60
CA LEU A 196 11.39 8.83 19.59
C LEU A 196 10.18 9.60 20.14
N ILE A 197 9.29 8.94 20.90
CA ILE A 197 8.14 9.59 21.55
C ILE A 197 8.62 10.73 22.45
N GLN A 198 9.60 10.45 23.31
CA GLN A 198 10.16 11.43 24.24
C GLN A 198 10.77 12.63 23.51
N LYS A 199 11.55 12.40 22.43
CA LYS A 199 12.16 13.48 21.64
C LYS A 199 11.11 14.38 20.99
N VAL A 200 10.04 13.81 20.45
CA VAL A 200 8.94 14.59 19.87
C VAL A 200 8.20 15.37 20.97
N GLN A 201 7.90 14.73 22.08
CA GLN A 201 7.24 15.41 23.21
C GLN A 201 8.07 16.58 23.74
N THR A 202 9.38 16.42 23.82
CA THR A 202 10.28 17.49 24.29
C THR A 202 10.46 18.60 23.25
N GLY A 203 10.49 18.26 21.96
CA GLY A 203 10.76 19.23 20.89
C GLY A 203 9.52 19.95 20.37
N TYR A 204 8.38 19.27 20.34
CA TYR A 204 7.11 19.82 19.83
C TYR A 204 6.12 20.16 20.94
N PHE A 205 6.32 19.63 22.15
CA PHE A 205 5.40 19.73 23.31
C PHE A 205 4.02 19.11 23.05
N GLY A 206 3.93 18.22 22.06
CA GLY A 206 2.77 17.43 21.66
C GLY A 206 3.13 15.97 21.51
N GLY A 207 2.16 15.11 21.22
CA GLY A 207 2.36 13.68 21.07
C GLY A 207 2.43 13.22 19.60
N ILE A 208 3.12 12.10 19.36
CA ILE A 208 3.03 11.35 18.11
C ILE A 208 1.64 10.73 18.02
N SER A 209 0.98 10.87 16.88
CA SER A 209 -0.34 10.26 16.63
C SER A 209 -0.22 8.87 15.98
N HIS A 210 0.74 8.70 15.08
CA HIS A 210 0.90 7.46 14.32
C HIS A 210 2.36 7.08 14.17
N PHE A 211 2.63 5.77 14.27
CA PHE A 211 3.84 5.16 13.76
C PHE A 211 3.58 4.62 12.37
N LEU A 212 4.44 4.96 11.42
CA LEU A 212 4.43 4.42 10.06
C LEU A 212 5.58 3.42 9.95
N MET A 213 5.29 2.22 9.51
CA MET A 213 6.31 1.19 9.31
C MET A 213 5.96 0.24 8.17
N HIS A 214 6.99 -0.35 7.58
CA HIS A 214 6.79 -1.37 6.55
C HIS A 214 6.12 -2.62 7.15
N PRO A 215 5.20 -3.31 6.44
CA PRO A 215 4.51 -4.51 6.95
C PRO A 215 5.46 -5.60 7.47
N ARG A 216 6.65 -5.77 6.85
CA ARG A 216 7.66 -6.72 7.32
C ARG A 216 8.15 -6.42 8.74
N ARG A 217 8.27 -5.12 9.08
CA ARG A 217 8.73 -4.70 10.41
C ARG A 217 7.65 -4.92 11.46
N TRP A 218 6.42 -4.58 11.12
CA TRP A 218 5.28 -4.86 11.98
C TRP A 218 5.13 -6.37 12.26
N ALA A 219 5.20 -7.20 11.21
CA ALA A 219 5.12 -8.65 11.35
C ALA A 219 6.23 -9.21 12.26
N TRP A 220 7.46 -8.71 12.10
CA TRP A 220 8.59 -9.09 12.96
C TRP A 220 8.38 -8.70 14.41
N MET A 221 7.88 -7.51 14.69
CA MET A 221 7.56 -7.07 16.05
C MET A 221 6.41 -7.86 16.65
N ALA A 222 5.39 -8.16 15.86
CA ALA A 222 4.24 -8.93 16.30
C ALA A 222 4.56 -10.43 16.56
N ALA A 223 5.52 -10.99 15.81
CA ALA A 223 5.96 -12.37 15.97
C ALA A 223 6.89 -12.56 17.18
N ALA A 224 7.49 -11.48 17.68
CA ALA A 224 8.40 -11.59 18.82
C ALA A 224 7.66 -11.93 20.11
N VAL A 225 8.13 -12.96 20.78
CA VAL A 225 7.60 -13.43 22.07
C VAL A 225 8.67 -13.13 23.14
N GLY A 226 8.28 -12.44 24.19
CA GLY A 226 9.09 -12.42 25.41
C GLY A 226 9.06 -13.77 26.11
N THR A 227 9.72 -13.89 27.27
CA THR A 227 9.90 -15.14 28.01
C THR A 227 8.60 -15.93 28.30
N SER A 228 7.43 -15.29 28.21
CA SER A 228 6.13 -15.94 28.43
C SER A 228 4.95 -15.24 27.72
N GLN A 229 5.14 -14.06 27.10
CA GLN A 229 4.05 -13.29 26.48
C GLN A 229 4.56 -12.51 25.27
N PRO A 230 3.71 -12.23 24.27
CA PRO A 230 4.06 -11.37 23.15
C PRO A 230 4.39 -9.96 23.64
N PHE A 231 5.45 -9.35 23.05
CA PHE A 231 5.86 -7.97 23.36
C PHE A 231 4.79 -6.94 23.00
N LEU A 232 3.99 -7.23 21.99
CA LEU A 232 2.89 -6.39 21.56
C LEU A 232 1.56 -7.06 21.91
N GLN A 233 0.75 -6.39 22.70
CA GLN A 233 -0.66 -6.73 22.81
C GLN A 233 -1.37 -6.18 21.59
N ILE A 234 -1.59 -7.02 20.59
CA ILE A 234 -2.36 -6.67 19.41
C ILE A 234 -3.81 -6.54 19.86
N ASN A 235 -4.26 -5.28 20.01
CA ASN A 235 -5.65 -4.90 20.27
C ASN A 235 -6.42 -5.91 21.16
N SER A 236 -6.09 -5.96 22.42
CA SER A 236 -6.97 -6.62 23.39
C SER A 236 -8.21 -5.74 23.59
N ASN A 237 -9.22 -5.95 22.77
CA ASN A 237 -10.56 -5.52 23.13
C ASN A 237 -10.92 -6.22 24.45
N PRO A 238 -11.23 -5.51 25.53
CA PRO A 238 -11.46 -6.13 26.84
C PRO A 238 -12.68 -7.04 26.92
N GLN A 239 -13.36 -7.28 25.81
CA GLN A 239 -14.59 -8.09 25.73
C GLN A 239 -14.45 -9.42 24.98
N GLY A 240 -13.30 -9.98 24.83
CA GLY A 240 -13.22 -11.28 24.17
C GLY A 240 -11.97 -12.05 24.51
N ALA A 241 -12.08 -13.07 25.33
CA ALA A 241 -11.11 -14.14 25.39
C ALA A 241 -11.08 -14.88 24.04
N GLY A 242 -10.17 -14.53 23.20
CA GLY A 242 -9.98 -15.07 21.87
C GLY A 242 -9.28 -13.99 21.06
N GLY A 243 -7.96 -14.01 21.04
CA GLY A 243 -7.17 -13.13 20.17
C GLY A 243 -7.66 -13.31 18.74
N GLN A 244 -8.58 -12.50 18.31
CA GLN A 244 -8.78 -12.30 16.88
C GLN A 244 -7.51 -11.65 16.39
N PHE A 245 -6.63 -12.43 15.79
CA PHE A 245 -5.71 -11.92 14.79
C PHE A 245 -6.60 -11.34 13.69
N GLY A 246 -7.02 -10.09 13.85
CA GLY A 246 -7.69 -9.36 12.79
C GLY A 246 -6.77 -9.46 11.58
N ALA A 247 -7.31 -9.85 10.44
CA ALA A 247 -6.56 -9.85 9.21
C ALA A 247 -5.84 -8.50 9.12
N PRO A 248 -4.51 -8.47 8.91
CA PRO A 248 -3.78 -7.22 8.83
C PRO A 248 -4.36 -6.43 7.66
N ALA A 249 -5.22 -5.46 7.96
CA ALA A 249 -5.78 -4.59 6.96
C ALA A 249 -4.63 -3.70 6.50
N TYR A 250 -4.16 -3.96 5.29
CA TYR A 250 -3.14 -3.15 4.64
C TYR A 250 -3.59 -1.67 4.58
N GLY A 251 -2.70 -0.76 4.95
CA GLY A 251 -2.96 0.67 4.88
C GLY A 251 -3.92 1.24 5.93
N THR A 252 -4.24 0.48 6.95
CA THR A 252 -5.06 0.92 8.08
C THR A 252 -4.30 0.76 9.39
N VAL A 253 -4.89 1.25 10.49
CA VAL A 253 -4.34 1.02 11.83
C VAL A 253 -4.35 -0.46 12.14
N VAL A 254 -3.15 -1.06 12.22
CA VAL A 254 -2.97 -2.50 12.49
C VAL A 254 -2.79 -2.81 13.96
N GLY A 255 -2.45 -1.83 14.79
CA GLY A 255 -2.27 -2.00 16.21
C GLY A 255 -1.86 -0.71 16.91
N ASN A 256 -1.51 -0.81 18.20
CA ASN A 256 -1.03 0.30 19.02
C ASN A 256 0.28 -0.08 19.72
N ILE A 257 1.21 0.86 19.78
CA ILE A 257 2.44 0.78 20.57
C ILE A 257 2.47 1.98 21.50
N ALA A 258 2.53 1.74 22.80
CA ALA A 258 2.55 2.82 23.80
C ALA A 258 1.39 3.83 23.67
N GLY A 259 0.22 3.37 23.22
CA GLY A 259 -0.95 4.25 22.99
C GLY A 259 -0.94 4.98 21.64
N VAL A 260 0.13 4.85 20.85
CA VAL A 260 0.25 5.42 19.50
C VAL A 260 -0.20 4.40 18.47
N GLN A 261 -1.04 4.82 17.54
CA GLN A 261 -1.55 3.97 16.47
C GLN A 261 -0.43 3.59 15.48
N VAL A 262 -0.43 2.35 15.01
CA VAL A 262 0.51 1.86 14.01
C VAL A 262 -0.20 1.70 12.67
N VAL A 263 0.35 2.32 11.65
CA VAL A 263 -0.10 2.20 10.26
C VAL A 263 0.99 1.53 9.46
N THR A 264 0.63 0.47 8.72
CA THR A 264 1.57 -0.22 7.85
C THR A 264 1.46 0.28 6.42
N ASP A 265 2.62 0.51 5.81
CA ASP A 265 2.71 0.98 4.45
C ASP A 265 3.84 0.28 3.69
N ALA A 266 3.51 -0.37 2.58
CA ALA A 266 4.48 -1.03 1.71
C ALA A 266 5.23 -0.08 0.77
N ASN A 267 4.83 1.21 0.69
CA ASN A 267 5.55 2.22 -0.06
C ASN A 267 6.81 2.71 0.67
N ILE A 268 6.96 2.37 1.96
CA ILE A 268 8.19 2.64 2.70
C ILE A 268 9.33 1.86 2.05
N ALA A 269 10.38 2.58 1.64
CA ALA A 269 11.54 1.96 1.02
C ALA A 269 12.21 0.96 1.97
N THR A 270 12.47 -0.25 1.46
CA THR A 270 13.18 -1.32 2.18
C THR A 270 14.63 -1.44 1.77
N THR A 271 15.06 -0.61 0.83
CA THR A 271 16.41 -0.60 0.23
C THR A 271 17.28 0.56 0.72
N THR A 272 16.80 1.32 1.71
CA THR A 272 17.57 2.42 2.30
C THR A 272 18.87 1.85 2.88
N ALA A 273 20.00 2.46 2.55
CA ALA A 273 21.32 1.97 2.89
C ALA A 273 21.47 0.45 2.54
N THR A 274 21.66 -0.42 3.53
CA THR A 274 21.81 -1.88 3.30
C THR A 274 20.53 -2.59 3.70
N ASN A 275 19.50 -2.57 2.83
CA ASN A 275 18.20 -3.24 3.02
C ASN A 275 17.46 -2.82 4.32
N GLN A 276 17.60 -1.55 4.70
CA GLN A 276 16.96 -1.00 5.91
C GLN A 276 15.60 -0.42 5.57
N ASP A 277 14.66 -0.57 6.49
CA ASP A 277 13.36 0.11 6.48
C ASP A 277 13.31 1.11 7.64
N THR A 278 12.99 2.35 7.32
CA THR A 278 12.89 3.42 8.33
C THR A 278 11.51 3.37 8.98
N ILE A 279 11.47 3.54 10.30
CA ILE A 279 10.22 3.75 11.05
C ILE A 279 10.03 5.24 11.23
N TYR A 280 8.81 5.73 11.00
CA TYR A 280 8.48 7.14 11.21
C TYR A 280 7.47 7.27 12.35
N GLY A 281 7.67 8.27 13.19
CA GLY A 281 6.67 8.74 14.14
C GLY A 281 6.15 10.09 13.67
N VAL A 282 4.85 10.20 13.44
CA VAL A 282 4.26 11.39 12.86
C VAL A 282 3.08 11.90 13.68
N THR A 283 2.89 13.22 13.66
CA THR A 283 1.68 13.87 14.13
C THR A 283 0.83 14.24 12.93
N ALA A 284 -0.26 13.50 12.73
CA ALA A 284 -1.09 13.59 11.51
C ALA A 284 -1.62 15.01 11.23
N SER A 285 -1.94 15.78 12.28
CA SER A 285 -2.42 17.15 12.13
C SER A 285 -1.37 18.11 11.55
N GLU A 286 -0.09 17.77 11.63
CA GLU A 286 1.03 18.58 11.12
C GLU A 286 1.59 18.06 9.77
N LEU A 287 1.01 16.98 9.24
CA LEU A 287 1.23 16.56 7.86
C LEU A 287 0.21 17.24 6.96
N HIS A 288 0.62 18.23 6.19
CA HIS A 288 -0.27 18.98 5.32
C HIS A 288 -0.12 18.51 3.88
N LEU A 289 -1.23 18.03 3.32
CA LEU A 289 -1.35 17.63 1.92
C LEU A 289 -2.43 18.48 1.24
N TRP A 290 -2.03 19.24 0.23
CA TRP A 290 -2.95 19.92 -0.69
C TRP A 290 -3.08 19.07 -1.94
N GLU A 291 -4.29 18.79 -2.32
CA GLU A 291 -4.62 17.98 -3.47
C GLU A 291 -5.67 18.72 -4.30
N ASP A 292 -5.52 18.71 -5.61
CA ASP A 292 -6.48 19.35 -6.51
C ASP A 292 -7.84 18.66 -6.44
N ALA A 293 -8.91 19.44 -6.58
CA ALA A 293 -10.26 18.92 -6.50
C ALA A 293 -10.53 17.92 -7.63
N GLY A 294 -10.83 16.67 -7.26
CA GLY A 294 -11.10 15.59 -8.22
C GLY A 294 -9.86 14.89 -8.78
N ALA A 295 -8.68 15.14 -8.22
CA ALA A 295 -7.47 14.38 -8.60
C ALA A 295 -7.63 12.86 -8.33
N PRO A 296 -7.11 12.00 -9.22
CA PRO A 296 -6.45 12.33 -10.47
C PRO A 296 -7.43 12.72 -11.59
N LEU A 297 -7.06 13.74 -12.37
CA LEU A 297 -7.77 14.15 -13.56
C LEU A 297 -7.37 13.28 -14.75
N PHE A 298 -8.28 13.10 -15.72
CA PHE A 298 -8.04 12.25 -16.88
C PHE A 298 -8.08 13.07 -18.16
N VAL A 299 -7.12 12.77 -19.04
CA VAL A 299 -7.07 13.29 -20.41
C VAL A 299 -7.02 12.12 -21.37
N ARG A 300 -7.87 12.14 -22.38
CA ARG A 300 -7.89 11.20 -23.49
C ARG A 300 -7.54 11.92 -24.78
N VAL A 301 -6.56 11.38 -25.50
CA VAL A 301 -6.13 11.92 -26.81
C VAL A 301 -6.15 10.80 -27.83
N ASP A 302 -6.94 10.99 -28.89
CA ASP A 302 -7.00 10.06 -30.00
C ASP A 302 -5.94 10.44 -31.04
N GLN A 303 -5.04 9.49 -31.36
CA GLN A 303 -3.94 9.65 -32.32
C GLN A 303 -4.33 9.04 -33.65
N ALA A 304 -4.74 9.87 -34.61
CA ALA A 304 -5.19 9.41 -35.93
C ALA A 304 -4.09 8.73 -36.74
N SER A 305 -2.83 9.15 -36.61
CA SER A 305 -1.69 8.62 -37.38
C SER A 305 -1.34 7.17 -37.02
N THR A 306 -1.56 6.76 -35.76
CA THR A 306 -1.21 5.43 -35.25
C THR A 306 -2.43 4.59 -34.94
N LEU A 307 -3.66 5.12 -35.09
CA LEU A 307 -4.91 4.54 -34.60
C LEU A 307 -4.79 4.11 -33.13
N GLY A 308 -4.13 4.99 -32.34
CA GLY A 308 -3.93 4.83 -30.90
C GLY A 308 -4.77 5.80 -30.10
N VAL A 309 -5.12 5.41 -28.89
CA VAL A 309 -5.74 6.26 -27.87
C VAL A 309 -4.79 6.34 -26.70
N THR A 310 -4.34 7.54 -26.35
CA THR A 310 -3.55 7.78 -25.14
C THR A 310 -4.47 8.27 -24.04
N ILE A 311 -4.46 7.55 -22.92
CA ILE A 311 -5.18 7.91 -21.70
C ILE A 311 -4.11 8.32 -20.67
N ALA A 312 -4.21 9.53 -20.17
CA ALA A 312 -3.33 10.06 -19.13
C ALA A 312 -4.13 10.37 -17.87
N ALA A 313 -3.57 10.03 -16.73
CA ALA A 313 -4.04 10.47 -15.41
C ALA A 313 -3.00 11.39 -14.80
N PHE A 314 -3.41 12.52 -14.24
CA PHE A 314 -2.50 13.45 -13.58
C PHE A 314 -3.20 14.17 -12.42
N GLY A 315 -2.41 14.70 -11.50
CA GLY A 315 -2.91 15.54 -10.41
C GLY A 315 -1.83 16.49 -9.92
N PHE A 316 -2.26 17.65 -9.45
CA PHE A 316 -1.41 18.65 -8.82
C PHE A 316 -1.53 18.48 -7.32
N THR A 317 -0.39 18.39 -6.67
CA THR A 317 -0.33 18.18 -5.21
C THR A 317 0.79 19.03 -4.60
N ALA A 318 0.61 19.43 -3.35
CA ALA A 318 1.67 20.05 -2.56
C ALA A 318 1.69 19.38 -1.18
N PHE A 319 2.87 19.10 -0.65
CA PHE A 319 3.01 18.40 0.62
C PHE A 319 4.11 19.01 1.48
N THR A 320 3.85 19.08 2.78
CA THR A 320 4.88 19.46 3.74
C THR A 320 4.65 18.82 5.12
N ALA A 321 5.75 18.36 5.71
CA ALA A 321 5.90 18.06 7.14
C ALA A 321 6.75 19.13 7.84
N GLY A 322 7.08 20.22 7.12
CA GLY A 322 8.02 21.25 7.57
C GLY A 322 7.44 22.41 8.37
N ARG A 323 6.12 22.43 8.60
CA ARG A 323 5.49 23.46 9.43
C ARG A 323 6.01 23.37 10.86
N PHE A 324 5.97 22.19 11.46
CA PHE A 324 6.58 21.86 12.74
C PHE A 324 7.43 20.59 12.62
N PRO A 325 8.68 20.69 12.15
CA PRO A 325 9.52 19.50 11.91
C PRO A 325 9.72 18.66 13.18
N ALA A 326 9.78 19.32 14.36
CA ALA A 326 9.93 18.63 15.64
C ALA A 326 8.73 17.73 16.03
N ALA A 327 7.57 17.91 15.36
CA ALA A 327 6.39 17.05 15.53
C ALA A 327 6.54 15.68 14.88
N HIS A 328 7.59 15.51 14.07
CA HIS A 328 7.86 14.28 13.34
C HIS A 328 9.22 13.74 13.72
N GLY A 329 9.38 12.43 13.54
CA GLY A 329 10.66 11.81 13.75
C GLY A 329 10.83 10.52 13.00
N LYS A 330 12.05 10.03 12.94
CA LYS A 330 12.43 8.79 12.29
C LYS A 330 13.37 7.96 13.15
N ILE A 331 13.24 6.65 13.02
CA ILE A 331 14.24 5.69 13.51
C ILE A 331 14.90 5.07 12.29
N SER A 332 16.21 5.13 12.22
CA SER A 332 17.01 4.61 11.13
C SER A 332 18.29 3.97 11.65
N GLY A 333 18.92 3.14 10.83
CA GLY A 333 20.19 2.51 11.17
C GLY A 333 20.24 1.02 10.85
N ALA A 334 21.42 0.41 11.02
CA ALA A 334 21.68 -0.98 10.63
C ALA A 334 20.81 -2.03 11.39
N GLY A 335 20.32 -1.69 12.57
CA GLY A 335 19.37 -2.53 13.32
C GLY A 335 18.00 -2.66 12.66
N LEU A 336 17.70 -1.84 11.64
CA LEU A 336 16.49 -1.94 10.83
C LEU A 336 16.71 -2.66 9.49
N ALA A 337 17.75 -3.46 9.37
CA ALA A 337 17.96 -4.37 8.23
C ALA A 337 16.81 -5.36 8.09
N THR A 338 16.82 -6.14 6.99
CA THR A 338 15.78 -7.17 6.74
C THR A 338 15.61 -8.06 7.97
N PRO A 339 14.40 -8.11 8.57
CA PRO A 339 14.18 -8.91 9.76
C PRO A 339 14.23 -10.40 9.45
N THR A 340 14.76 -11.18 10.40
CA THR A 340 14.71 -12.64 10.42
C THR A 340 13.69 -13.09 11.47
N PHE A 341 12.84 -14.05 11.10
CA PHE A 341 11.79 -14.60 11.96
C PHE A 341 12.25 -15.85 12.67
#